data_3d774e82f8f31233d96dbcc055eb64ba
#
_entry.id   3d774e82f8f31233d96dbcc055eb64ba
#
_cell.length_a   1.000
_cell.length_b   1.000
_cell.length_c   1.000
_cell.angle_alpha   90.00
_cell.angle_beta   90.00
_cell.angle_gamma   90.00
#
_symmetry.space_group_name_H-M   'P 1'
#
loop_
_entity.id
_entity.type
_entity.pdbx_description
1 polymer ?
#
loop_
_entity_poly.entity_id
_entity_poly.type
_entity_poly.pdbx_seq_one_letter_code
_entity_poly.pdbx_strand_id
1 'polypeptide(L)'
;MIHYHGTPITPRSVLQTLAGKHFCVSFAAPQDVEECHRIGQSVMLDNGAFSQWKRNPIAPMYVWDGFYEWARPWLDYHTTWAVIPDVIGGTEAENDRLIAEWLPKMGSYRQAAPVWHLHESFDRLERLVQGFERVCFGSSGEYSIVGSDKWNNRLNDVFNFICKGSGTPHCWIHMLRGMSLAGSIYPFSSVDSTDVARNHNRPQNTAREMADLWDAQQCPALWTLQPIQQELTPSASSGRGE
;
A
#
# COMPACT_ATOMS: atom_id res chain seq x y z
N MET A 1 -0.64 -13.62 -4.87
CA MET A 1 -0.48 -12.17 -4.62
C MET A 1 -0.72 -11.41 -5.92
N ILE A 2 -1.31 -10.20 -5.89
CA ILE A 2 -1.49 -9.34 -7.07
C ILE A 2 -0.42 -8.24 -7.06
N HIS A 3 0.18 -7.98 -8.23
CA HIS A 3 1.14 -6.92 -8.46
C HIS A 3 0.49 -5.80 -9.26
N TYR A 4 0.32 -4.62 -8.65
CA TYR A 4 -0.22 -3.45 -9.32
C TYR A 4 0.92 -2.63 -9.94
N HIS A 5 0.99 -2.61 -11.27
CA HIS A 5 1.99 -1.85 -12.02
C HIS A 5 1.57 -0.38 -12.09
N GLY A 6 2.38 0.49 -11.49
CA GLY A 6 2.09 1.92 -11.39
C GLY A 6 2.27 2.64 -12.71
N THR A 7 1.39 3.60 -12.99
CA THR A 7 1.43 4.49 -14.14
C THR A 7 1.94 5.90 -13.75
N PRO A 8 2.25 6.80 -14.71
CA PRO A 8 2.09 6.66 -16.17
C PRO A 8 3.19 5.81 -16.82
N ILE A 9 2.81 5.04 -17.85
CA ILE A 9 3.74 4.27 -18.68
C ILE A 9 3.69 4.84 -20.10
N THR A 10 4.82 5.40 -20.53
CA THR A 10 4.93 6.10 -21.81
C THR A 10 6.01 5.49 -22.72
N PRO A 11 5.79 5.44 -24.04
CA PRO A 11 4.56 5.85 -24.75
C PRO A 11 3.38 4.90 -24.52
N ARG A 12 2.16 5.31 -24.90
CA ARG A 12 0.94 4.50 -24.73
C ARG A 12 1.04 3.10 -25.35
N SER A 13 1.77 2.95 -26.43
CA SER A 13 2.04 1.65 -27.07
C SER A 13 2.75 0.67 -26.13
N VAL A 14 3.61 1.18 -25.23
CA VAL A 14 4.27 0.36 -24.20
C VAL A 14 3.26 -0.04 -23.12
N LEU A 15 2.40 0.87 -22.65
CA LEU A 15 1.33 0.54 -21.71
C LEU A 15 0.43 -0.58 -22.28
N GLN A 16 0.11 -0.54 -23.56
CA GLN A 16 -0.71 -1.56 -24.24
C GLN A 16 -0.06 -2.96 -24.24
N THR A 17 1.26 -3.06 -24.19
CA THR A 17 1.93 -4.37 -24.06
C THR A 17 1.64 -5.06 -22.74
N LEU A 18 1.15 -4.32 -21.73
CA LEU A 18 0.78 -4.84 -20.41
C LEU A 18 -0.68 -5.30 -20.33
N ALA A 19 -1.36 -5.49 -21.46
CA ALA A 19 -2.73 -6.02 -21.47
C ALA A 19 -2.84 -7.31 -20.63
N GLY A 20 -3.89 -7.39 -19.78
CA GLY A 20 -4.08 -8.49 -18.84
C GLY A 20 -3.33 -8.36 -17.52
N LYS A 21 -2.63 -7.25 -17.26
CA LYS A 21 -1.99 -6.96 -15.98
C LYS A 21 -2.92 -6.18 -15.04
N HIS A 22 -2.49 -5.96 -13.80
CA HIS A 22 -3.15 -5.12 -12.82
C HIS A 22 -2.44 -3.76 -12.72
N PHE A 23 -3.19 -2.68 -12.63
CA PHE A 23 -2.63 -1.34 -12.67
C PHE A 23 -2.91 -0.52 -11.41
N CYS A 24 -1.92 0.26 -10.98
CA CYS A 24 -2.09 1.32 -10.00
C CYS A 24 -2.05 2.66 -10.73
N VAL A 25 -3.15 3.42 -10.66
CA VAL A 25 -3.24 4.75 -11.25
C VAL A 25 -3.39 5.78 -10.15
N SER A 26 -2.42 6.69 -10.05
CA SER A 26 -2.44 7.73 -9.02
C SER A 26 -3.20 8.97 -9.50
N PHE A 27 -3.99 9.56 -8.59
CA PHE A 27 -4.63 10.86 -8.82
C PHE A 27 -3.63 11.98 -9.16
N ALA A 28 -2.38 11.84 -8.71
CA ALA A 28 -1.31 12.78 -9.07
C ALA A 28 -0.90 12.72 -10.55
N ALA A 29 -1.25 11.63 -11.27
CA ALA A 29 -0.96 11.41 -12.69
C ALA A 29 -2.04 10.49 -13.31
N PRO A 30 -3.29 10.97 -13.48
CA PRO A 30 -4.48 10.16 -13.74
C PRO A 30 -4.70 9.79 -15.21
N GLN A 31 -3.85 10.26 -16.15
CA GLN A 31 -4.09 10.21 -17.60
C GLN A 31 -4.26 8.81 -18.19
N ASP A 32 -3.76 7.76 -17.53
CA ASP A 32 -3.79 6.39 -18.05
C ASP A 32 -4.98 5.58 -17.54
N VAL A 33 -5.86 6.16 -16.70
CA VAL A 33 -6.93 5.40 -16.02
C VAL A 33 -7.88 4.71 -16.99
N GLU A 34 -8.32 5.39 -18.03
CA GLU A 34 -9.22 4.84 -19.05
C GLU A 34 -8.58 3.65 -19.79
N GLU A 35 -7.31 3.80 -20.20
CA GLU A 35 -6.59 2.73 -20.87
C GLU A 35 -6.34 1.54 -19.94
N CYS A 36 -5.99 1.79 -18.68
CA CYS A 36 -5.82 0.74 -17.68
C CYS A 36 -7.10 -0.06 -17.44
N HIS A 37 -8.25 0.58 -17.43
CA HIS A 37 -9.55 -0.10 -17.38
C HIS A 37 -9.83 -0.93 -18.63
N ARG A 38 -9.46 -0.41 -19.80
CA ARG A 38 -9.71 -1.08 -21.08
C ARG A 38 -8.88 -2.37 -21.26
N ILE A 39 -7.63 -2.38 -20.77
CA ILE A 39 -6.68 -3.48 -21.01
C ILE A 39 -6.38 -4.33 -19.77
N GLY A 40 -6.66 -3.81 -18.57
CA GLY A 40 -6.27 -4.43 -17.30
C GLY A 40 -7.27 -5.44 -16.77
N GLN A 41 -6.81 -6.29 -15.85
CA GLN A 41 -7.68 -7.19 -15.07
C GLN A 41 -8.32 -6.47 -13.89
N SER A 42 -7.60 -5.57 -13.24
CA SER A 42 -8.12 -4.70 -12.18
C SER A 42 -7.32 -3.42 -12.07
N VAL A 43 -7.93 -2.40 -11.48
CA VAL A 43 -7.32 -1.08 -11.28
C VAL A 43 -7.41 -0.69 -9.81
N MET A 44 -6.28 -0.31 -9.25
CA MET A 44 -6.15 0.36 -7.97
C MET A 44 -6.07 1.87 -8.23
N LEU A 45 -6.93 2.65 -7.61
CA LEU A 45 -6.90 4.11 -7.64
C LEU A 45 -6.14 4.62 -6.40
N ASP A 46 -4.93 5.12 -6.60
CA ASP A 46 -4.13 5.72 -5.54
C ASP A 46 -4.49 7.19 -5.37
N ASN A 47 -4.66 7.63 -4.13
CA ASN A 47 -5.08 9.00 -3.79
C ASN A 47 -4.00 10.06 -4.08
N GLY A 48 -2.74 9.65 -4.26
CA GLY A 48 -1.62 10.56 -4.54
C GLY A 48 -1.07 11.30 -3.33
N ALA A 49 -1.46 10.92 -2.10
CA ALA A 49 -1.00 11.55 -0.86
C ALA A 49 0.53 11.64 -0.77
N PHE A 50 1.24 10.58 -1.14
CA PHE A 50 2.71 10.58 -1.13
C PHE A 50 3.31 11.62 -2.08
N SER A 51 2.73 11.79 -3.26
CA SER A 51 3.18 12.79 -4.23
C SER A 51 2.94 14.21 -3.74
N GLN A 52 1.83 14.45 -3.06
CA GLN A 52 1.49 15.73 -2.44
C GLN A 52 2.43 16.01 -1.27
N TRP A 53 2.59 15.07 -0.35
CA TRP A 53 3.49 15.18 0.80
C TRP A 53 4.94 15.46 0.36
N LYS A 54 5.44 14.78 -0.66
CA LYS A 54 6.80 14.99 -1.18
C LYS A 54 6.98 16.41 -1.76
N ARG A 55 5.94 17.00 -2.35
CA ARG A 55 6.00 18.38 -2.88
C ARG A 55 5.94 19.43 -1.78
N ASN A 56 5.14 19.19 -0.76
CA ASN A 56 4.98 20.10 0.36
C ASN A 56 4.63 19.34 1.66
N PRO A 57 5.66 18.92 2.44
CA PRO A 57 5.45 18.17 3.69
C PRO A 57 4.72 18.94 4.79
N ILE A 58 4.65 20.27 4.69
CA ILE A 58 4.08 21.17 5.70
C ILE A 58 2.71 21.72 5.24
N ALA A 59 2.20 21.28 4.10
CA ALA A 59 0.93 21.79 3.59
C ALA A 59 -0.21 21.55 4.59
N PRO A 60 -1.07 22.55 4.81
CA PRO A 60 -2.31 22.34 5.53
C PRO A 60 -3.14 21.29 4.79
N MET A 61 -3.90 20.54 5.57
CA MET A 61 -4.85 19.51 5.18
C MET A 61 -5.28 19.57 3.70
N TYR A 62 -4.94 18.53 2.94
CA TYR A 62 -5.29 18.44 1.54
C TYR A 62 -6.81 18.43 1.34
N VAL A 63 -7.27 19.11 0.30
CA VAL A 63 -8.67 19.07 -0.12
C VAL A 63 -8.82 17.92 -1.10
N TRP A 64 -9.62 16.92 -0.73
CA TRP A 64 -9.77 15.68 -1.48
C TRP A 64 -10.97 15.64 -2.44
N ASP A 65 -11.75 16.73 -2.55
CA ASP A 65 -12.95 16.76 -3.40
C ASP A 65 -12.65 16.36 -4.86
N GLY A 66 -11.56 16.86 -5.43
CA GLY A 66 -11.14 16.50 -6.77
C GLY A 66 -10.79 15.01 -6.93
N PHE A 67 -10.23 14.38 -5.88
CA PHE A 67 -9.99 12.95 -5.87
C PHE A 67 -11.30 12.16 -5.85
N TYR A 68 -12.25 12.52 -5.01
CA TYR A 68 -13.56 11.87 -4.95
C TYR A 68 -14.33 11.99 -6.27
N GLU A 69 -14.31 13.16 -6.90
CA GLU A 69 -14.93 13.39 -8.20
C GLU A 69 -14.29 12.51 -9.30
N TRP A 70 -12.97 12.45 -9.31
CA TRP A 70 -12.21 11.63 -10.26
C TRP A 70 -12.43 10.13 -10.06
N ALA A 71 -12.41 9.64 -8.81
CA ALA A 71 -12.46 8.22 -8.51
C ALA A 71 -13.86 7.62 -8.70
N ARG A 72 -14.93 8.41 -8.43
CA ARG A 72 -16.32 7.93 -8.40
C ARG A 72 -16.75 7.15 -9.66
N PRO A 73 -16.57 7.63 -10.90
CA PRO A 73 -17.03 6.90 -12.08
C PRO A 73 -16.29 5.58 -12.30
N TRP A 74 -15.06 5.45 -11.78
CA TRP A 74 -14.27 4.24 -11.92
C TRP A 74 -14.64 3.16 -10.91
N LEU A 75 -15.27 3.52 -9.81
CA LEU A 75 -15.73 2.56 -8.79
C LEU A 75 -17.04 1.85 -9.18
N ASP A 76 -17.63 2.18 -10.32
CA ASP A 76 -18.70 1.39 -10.93
C ASP A 76 -18.18 0.06 -11.50
N TYR A 77 -16.88 -0.07 -11.74
CA TYR A 77 -16.24 -1.32 -12.17
C TYR A 77 -15.91 -2.22 -10.95
N HIS A 78 -16.43 -3.44 -10.94
CA HIS A 78 -16.23 -4.37 -9.82
C HIS A 78 -14.77 -4.75 -9.53
N THR A 79 -13.90 -4.63 -10.54
CA THR A 79 -12.47 -4.93 -10.43
C THR A 79 -11.64 -3.71 -10.04
N THR A 80 -12.29 -2.58 -9.73
CA THR A 80 -11.63 -1.36 -9.28
C THR A 80 -11.82 -1.15 -7.79
N TRP A 81 -10.79 -0.66 -7.13
CA TRP A 81 -10.83 -0.22 -5.75
C TRP A 81 -9.96 1.01 -5.55
N ALA A 82 -10.21 1.76 -4.50
CA ALA A 82 -9.50 3.01 -4.24
C ALA A 82 -8.90 3.03 -2.83
N VAL A 83 -7.72 3.62 -2.73
CA VAL A 83 -7.11 3.99 -1.45
C VAL A 83 -7.85 5.20 -0.90
N ILE A 84 -8.42 5.08 0.30
CA ILE A 84 -9.01 6.23 0.99
C ILE A 84 -7.92 7.28 1.23
N PRO A 85 -8.20 8.57 1.04
CA PRO A 85 -7.27 9.64 1.36
C PRO A 85 -6.65 9.48 2.75
N ASP A 86 -5.36 9.75 2.87
CA ASP A 86 -4.60 9.66 4.10
C ASP A 86 -3.65 10.85 4.29
N VAL A 87 -3.20 11.05 5.52
CA VAL A 87 -2.19 12.03 5.90
C VAL A 87 -0.91 11.31 6.30
N ILE A 88 0.10 11.38 5.44
CA ILE A 88 1.41 10.76 5.70
C ILE A 88 2.09 11.45 6.89
N GLY A 89 2.40 10.68 7.94
CA GLY A 89 2.94 11.23 9.18
C GLY A 89 1.92 12.01 10.02
N GLY A 90 0.63 11.98 9.64
CA GLY A 90 -0.47 12.50 10.44
C GLY A 90 -0.80 11.62 11.65
N THR A 91 -1.71 12.12 12.46
CA THR A 91 -2.26 11.39 13.61
C THR A 91 -3.33 10.38 13.16
N GLU A 92 -3.59 9.37 14.00
CA GLU A 92 -4.68 8.43 13.79
C GLU A 92 -6.03 9.14 13.64
N ALA A 93 -6.28 10.18 14.45
CA ALA A 93 -7.52 10.93 14.40
C ALA A 93 -7.72 11.69 13.07
N GLU A 94 -6.64 12.19 12.48
CA GLU A 94 -6.69 12.82 11.15
C GLU A 94 -7.02 11.81 10.07
N ASN A 95 -6.40 10.64 10.11
CA ASN A 95 -6.66 9.57 9.18
C ASN A 95 -8.07 8.97 9.37
N ASP A 96 -8.53 8.77 10.60
CA ASP A 96 -9.89 8.28 10.91
C ASP A 96 -10.98 9.27 10.45
N ARG A 97 -10.70 10.59 10.50
CA ARG A 97 -11.62 11.58 9.94
C ARG A 97 -11.78 11.43 8.42
N LEU A 98 -10.70 11.20 7.68
CA LEU A 98 -10.76 10.99 6.23
C LEU A 98 -11.51 9.69 5.88
N ILE A 99 -11.37 8.65 6.70
CA ILE A 99 -12.19 7.44 6.58
C ILE A 99 -13.68 7.77 6.79
N ALA A 100 -14.02 8.58 7.80
CA ALA A 100 -15.40 8.98 8.06
C ALA A 100 -15.97 9.86 6.93
N GLU A 101 -15.15 10.67 6.27
CA GLU A 101 -15.55 11.48 5.12
C GLU A 101 -15.85 10.65 3.87
N TRP A 102 -15.27 9.45 3.75
CA TRP A 102 -15.43 8.61 2.56
C TRP A 102 -16.89 8.24 2.30
N LEU A 103 -17.60 7.74 3.30
CA LEU A 103 -18.96 7.23 3.11
C LEU A 103 -19.96 8.29 2.61
N PRO A 104 -20.01 9.51 3.19
CA PRO A 104 -20.85 10.59 2.65
C PRO A 104 -20.49 11.00 1.22
N LYS A 105 -19.22 10.89 0.83
CA LYS A 105 -18.74 11.30 -0.49
C LYS A 105 -18.91 10.19 -1.55
N MET A 106 -18.69 8.94 -1.19
CA MET A 106 -18.59 7.81 -2.13
C MET A 106 -19.72 6.78 -2.01
N GLY A 107 -20.52 6.82 -0.93
CA GLY A 107 -21.70 5.99 -0.72
C GLY A 107 -21.43 4.56 -0.25
N SER A 108 -20.21 4.05 -0.33
CA SER A 108 -19.89 2.68 0.06
C SER A 108 -18.41 2.51 0.43
N TYR A 109 -18.13 1.61 1.37
CA TYR A 109 -16.76 1.15 1.67
C TYR A 109 -16.35 -0.11 0.90
N ARG A 110 -17.22 -0.71 0.10
CA ARG A 110 -16.98 -2.02 -0.53
C ARG A 110 -15.71 -2.07 -1.39
N GLN A 111 -15.39 -0.97 -2.07
CA GLN A 111 -14.20 -0.86 -2.94
C GLN A 111 -13.20 0.14 -2.37
N ALA A 112 -13.23 0.38 -1.06
CA ALA A 112 -12.36 1.30 -0.37
C ALA A 112 -11.33 0.55 0.48
N ALA A 113 -10.11 1.08 0.54
CA ALA A 113 -9.05 0.57 1.39
C ALA A 113 -8.45 1.71 2.22
N PRO A 114 -8.65 1.75 3.53
CA PRO A 114 -7.98 2.71 4.40
C PRO A 114 -6.48 2.41 4.48
N VAL A 115 -5.69 3.42 4.83
CA VAL A 115 -4.26 3.26 5.10
C VAL A 115 -4.04 3.14 6.60
N TRP A 116 -3.31 2.10 6.99
CA TRP A 116 -2.67 1.99 8.30
C TRP A 116 -1.17 2.24 8.14
N HIS A 117 -0.67 3.25 8.84
CA HIS A 117 0.76 3.56 8.82
C HIS A 117 1.49 2.76 9.90
N LEU A 118 2.67 2.24 9.59
CA LEU A 118 3.41 1.35 10.49
C LEU A 118 3.72 1.94 11.88
N HIS A 119 3.69 3.26 12.04
CA HIS A 119 3.89 3.92 13.33
C HIS A 119 2.61 4.01 14.19
N GLU A 120 1.44 3.72 13.61
CA GLU A 120 0.16 3.79 14.31
C GLU A 120 -0.06 2.59 15.24
N SER A 121 -1.04 2.70 16.13
CA SER A 121 -1.34 1.69 17.16
C SER A 121 -1.90 0.38 16.58
N PHE A 122 -1.74 -0.69 17.32
CA PHE A 122 -2.39 -1.97 17.01
C PHE A 122 -3.91 -1.91 17.21
N ASP A 123 -4.40 -1.07 18.14
CA ASP A 123 -5.84 -0.87 18.32
C ASP A 123 -6.50 -0.31 17.06
N ARG A 124 -5.81 0.65 16.39
CA ARG A 124 -6.27 1.15 15.09
C ARG A 124 -6.20 0.07 14.02
N LEU A 125 -5.08 -0.67 13.95
CA LEU A 125 -4.93 -1.78 13.01
C LEU A 125 -6.08 -2.79 13.15
N GLU A 126 -6.39 -3.21 14.38
CA GLU A 126 -7.46 -4.16 14.66
C GLU A 126 -8.82 -3.66 14.14
N ARG A 127 -9.17 -2.41 14.44
CA ARG A 127 -10.42 -1.81 13.93
C ARG A 127 -10.48 -1.81 12.41
N LEU A 128 -9.37 -1.49 11.74
CA LEU A 128 -9.33 -1.45 10.28
C LEU A 128 -9.45 -2.84 9.65
N VAL A 129 -8.69 -3.84 10.14
CA VAL A 129 -8.74 -5.21 9.56
C VAL A 129 -10.04 -5.93 9.85
N GLN A 130 -10.79 -5.55 10.88
CA GLN A 130 -12.12 -6.05 11.17
C GLN A 130 -13.23 -5.32 10.40
N GLY A 131 -13.02 -4.04 10.08
CA GLY A 131 -14.02 -3.17 9.46
C GLY A 131 -13.96 -3.12 7.92
N PHE A 132 -12.87 -3.53 7.30
CA PHE A 132 -12.67 -3.41 5.86
C PHE A 132 -12.23 -4.71 5.21
N GLU A 133 -12.68 -4.94 3.98
CA GLU A 133 -12.24 -6.07 3.15
C GLU A 133 -10.77 -5.94 2.72
N ARG A 134 -10.24 -4.72 2.67
CA ARG A 134 -8.87 -4.37 2.30
C ARG A 134 -8.31 -3.31 3.22
N VAL A 135 -7.03 -3.45 3.58
CA VAL A 135 -6.27 -2.44 4.30
C VAL A 135 -4.92 -2.25 3.61
N CYS A 136 -4.55 -1.01 3.37
CA CYS A 136 -3.24 -0.65 2.85
C CYS A 136 -2.25 -0.42 4.00
N PHE A 137 -1.04 -0.94 3.89
CA PHE A 137 0.05 -0.65 4.82
C PHE A 137 0.97 0.41 4.22
N GLY A 138 1.24 1.46 5.00
CA GLY A 138 2.13 2.55 4.62
C GLY A 138 3.40 2.59 5.48
N SER A 139 4.58 2.58 4.83
CA SER A 139 5.87 2.78 5.51
C SER A 139 6.10 4.26 5.74
N SER A 140 6.08 4.70 7.00
CA SER A 140 6.21 6.11 7.38
C SER A 140 6.93 6.27 8.70
N GLY A 141 7.33 7.49 9.03
CA GLY A 141 8.02 7.82 10.27
C GLY A 141 9.32 7.00 10.43
N GLU A 142 9.47 6.43 11.58
CA GLU A 142 10.64 5.59 11.94
C GLU A 142 10.72 4.26 11.15
N TYR A 143 9.62 3.87 10.49
CA TYR A 143 9.53 2.68 9.63
C TYR A 143 9.55 3.03 8.13
N SER A 144 10.09 4.19 7.75
CA SER A 144 10.14 4.64 6.34
C SER A 144 11.09 3.84 5.45
N ILE A 145 12.08 3.15 6.05
CA ILE A 145 13.07 2.34 5.34
C ILE A 145 12.60 0.90 5.28
N VAL A 146 11.96 0.55 4.17
CA VAL A 146 11.46 -0.81 3.89
C VAL A 146 12.62 -1.82 3.94
N GLY A 147 12.42 -2.94 4.65
CA GLY A 147 13.41 -4.01 4.77
C GLY A 147 14.51 -3.77 5.80
N SER A 148 14.53 -2.62 6.50
CA SER A 148 15.43 -2.45 7.66
C SER A 148 15.02 -3.38 8.81
N ASP A 149 15.94 -3.67 9.74
CA ASP A 149 15.65 -4.51 10.91
C ASP A 149 14.45 -3.97 11.70
N LYS A 150 14.39 -2.65 11.90
CA LYS A 150 13.27 -2.00 12.59
C LYS A 150 11.95 -2.21 11.87
N TRP A 151 11.94 -2.04 10.54
CA TRP A 151 10.77 -2.27 9.71
C TRP A 151 10.36 -3.75 9.75
N ASN A 152 11.31 -4.69 9.60
CA ASN A 152 11.05 -6.12 9.64
C ASN A 152 10.48 -6.55 11.00
N ASN A 153 11.06 -6.07 12.11
CA ASN A 153 10.56 -6.37 13.45
C ASN A 153 9.13 -5.90 13.63
N ARG A 154 8.82 -4.66 13.17
CA ARG A 154 7.45 -4.14 13.23
C ARG A 154 6.49 -5.00 12.42
N LEU A 155 6.87 -5.43 11.22
CA LEU A 155 6.03 -6.30 10.39
C LEU A 155 5.85 -7.69 11.00
N ASN A 156 6.87 -8.24 11.65
CA ASN A 156 6.74 -9.49 12.39
C ASN A 156 5.68 -9.38 13.48
N ASP A 157 5.72 -8.30 14.28
CA ASP A 157 4.72 -8.06 15.33
C ASP A 157 3.32 -7.86 14.74
N VAL A 158 3.21 -7.11 13.65
CA VAL A 158 1.96 -6.87 12.93
C VAL A 158 1.35 -8.20 12.44
N PHE A 159 2.12 -9.03 11.75
CA PHE A 159 1.58 -10.29 11.22
C PHE A 159 1.37 -11.33 12.33
N ASN A 160 2.19 -11.32 13.39
CA ASN A 160 1.92 -12.12 14.59
C ASN A 160 0.56 -11.74 15.21
N PHE A 161 0.21 -10.44 15.18
CA PHE A 161 -1.05 -9.94 15.72
C PHE A 161 -2.25 -10.26 14.83
N ILE A 162 -2.22 -9.88 13.54
CA ILE A 162 -3.38 -10.01 12.64
C ILE A 162 -3.61 -11.43 12.11
N CYS A 163 -2.61 -12.32 12.19
CA CYS A 163 -2.73 -13.72 11.78
C CYS A 163 -2.92 -14.68 12.96
N LYS A 164 -3.10 -14.15 14.19
CA LYS A 164 -3.22 -14.95 15.41
C LYS A 164 -4.40 -15.93 15.30
N GLY A 165 -4.08 -17.22 15.43
CA GLY A 165 -5.05 -18.31 15.43
C GLY A 165 -5.33 -18.93 14.08
N SER A 166 -5.47 -18.15 13.00
CA SER A 166 -5.76 -18.66 11.64
C SER A 166 -4.53 -18.89 10.78
N GLY A 167 -3.42 -18.22 11.10
CA GLY A 167 -2.24 -18.17 10.23
C GLY A 167 -2.42 -17.30 8.99
N THR A 168 -3.59 -16.66 8.82
CA THR A 168 -3.89 -15.77 7.69
C THR A 168 -4.40 -14.43 8.20
N PRO A 169 -4.11 -13.31 7.49
CA PRO A 169 -4.76 -12.03 7.79
C PRO A 169 -6.28 -12.13 7.64
N HIS A 170 -7.02 -11.38 8.45
CA HIS A 170 -8.50 -11.35 8.41
C HIS A 170 -9.06 -10.67 7.17
N CYS A 171 -8.26 -9.84 6.50
CA CYS A 171 -8.64 -9.10 5.31
C CYS A 171 -7.50 -9.09 4.30
N TRP A 172 -7.75 -8.53 3.13
CA TRP A 172 -6.75 -8.32 2.09
C TRP A 172 -5.75 -7.25 2.51
N ILE A 173 -4.48 -7.60 2.67
CA ILE A 173 -3.41 -6.65 3.02
C ILE A 173 -2.66 -6.23 1.75
N HIS A 174 -2.71 -4.93 1.45
CA HIS A 174 -1.95 -4.32 0.38
C HIS A 174 -0.76 -3.53 0.94
N MET A 175 0.45 -3.81 0.46
CA MET A 175 1.63 -3.04 0.84
C MET A 175 1.91 -1.96 -0.19
N LEU A 176 1.69 -0.70 0.19
CA LEU A 176 1.96 0.46 -0.66
C LEU A 176 3.45 0.55 -1.01
N ARG A 177 3.75 0.70 -2.29
CA ARG A 177 5.12 0.75 -2.83
C ARG A 177 5.96 -0.48 -2.46
N GLY A 178 5.30 -1.60 -2.24
CA GLY A 178 5.87 -2.82 -1.68
C GLY A 178 6.37 -3.84 -2.71
N MET A 179 6.53 -3.52 -3.99
CA MET A 179 6.90 -4.49 -5.02
C MET A 179 8.20 -5.25 -4.70
N SER A 180 9.18 -4.58 -4.11
CA SER A 180 10.44 -5.21 -3.68
C SER A 180 10.28 -6.26 -2.57
N LEU A 181 9.09 -6.35 -1.97
CA LEU A 181 8.73 -7.36 -0.97
C LEU A 181 8.05 -8.58 -1.59
N ALA A 182 7.84 -8.58 -2.91
CA ALA A 182 7.35 -9.75 -3.63
C ALA A 182 8.31 -10.93 -3.40
N GLY A 183 7.77 -12.07 -3.00
CA GLY A 183 8.57 -13.24 -2.61
C GLY A 183 9.12 -13.20 -1.19
N SER A 184 8.82 -12.17 -0.38
CA SER A 184 9.16 -12.13 1.04
C SER A 184 8.31 -13.11 1.86
N ILE A 185 8.63 -13.22 3.17
CA ILE A 185 7.89 -14.10 4.09
C ILE A 185 6.51 -13.54 4.49
N TYR A 186 6.24 -12.26 4.21
CA TYR A 186 5.01 -11.58 4.64
C TYR A 186 3.84 -11.94 3.74
N PRO A 187 2.68 -12.34 4.30
CA PRO A 187 1.51 -12.77 3.52
C PRO A 187 0.73 -11.57 2.95
N PHE A 188 1.40 -10.72 2.17
CA PHE A 188 0.73 -9.66 1.44
C PHE A 188 -0.15 -10.23 0.33
N SER A 189 -1.37 -9.74 0.25
CA SER A 189 -2.31 -10.11 -0.81
C SER A 189 -2.02 -9.36 -2.10
N SER A 190 -1.49 -8.15 -2.00
CA SER A 190 -1.07 -7.32 -3.14
C SER A 190 -0.01 -6.29 -2.77
N VAL A 191 0.70 -5.84 -3.79
CA VAL A 191 1.73 -4.80 -3.73
C VAL A 191 1.64 -3.91 -4.96
N ASP A 192 2.23 -2.71 -4.90
CA ASP A 192 2.36 -1.82 -6.04
C ASP A 192 3.78 -1.26 -6.20
N SER A 193 4.11 -0.81 -7.40
CA SER A 193 5.31 -0.03 -7.70
C SER A 193 5.24 0.63 -9.06
N THR A 194 5.98 1.73 -9.20
CA THR A 194 6.29 2.38 -10.49
C THR A 194 7.56 1.85 -11.15
N ASP A 195 8.07 0.68 -10.73
CA ASP A 195 9.35 0.16 -11.24
C ASP A 195 9.33 -0.06 -12.75
N VAL A 196 8.30 -0.71 -13.28
CA VAL A 196 8.11 -0.91 -14.73
C VAL A 196 8.05 0.45 -15.45
N ALA A 197 7.25 1.39 -14.95
CA ALA A 197 7.10 2.73 -15.54
C ALA A 197 8.43 3.49 -15.64
N ARG A 198 9.31 3.31 -14.66
CA ARG A 198 10.59 4.03 -14.56
C ARG A 198 11.73 3.37 -15.33
N ASN A 199 11.68 2.07 -15.54
CA ASN A 199 12.86 1.31 -15.94
C ASN A 199 12.69 0.52 -17.24
N HIS A 200 11.50 0.45 -17.85
CA HIS A 200 11.22 -0.29 -19.07
C HIS A 200 11.95 0.21 -20.32
N ASN A 201 12.48 1.42 -20.27
CA ASN A 201 13.21 2.05 -21.39
C ASN A 201 14.72 1.81 -21.34
N ARG A 202 15.21 1.01 -20.39
CA ARG A 202 16.63 0.61 -20.35
C ARG A 202 16.90 -0.46 -21.41
N PRO A 203 18.11 -0.52 -22.01
CA PRO A 203 18.39 -1.34 -23.18
C PRO A 203 18.01 -2.83 -23.07
N GLN A 204 18.08 -3.40 -21.86
CA GLN A 204 17.80 -4.82 -21.58
C GLN A 204 16.40 -5.09 -21.03
N ASN A 205 15.55 -4.05 -20.88
CA ASN A 205 14.27 -4.17 -20.23
C ASN A 205 13.14 -3.87 -21.22
N THR A 206 12.16 -4.77 -21.30
CA THR A 206 10.84 -4.43 -21.84
C THR A 206 9.82 -4.35 -20.72
N ALA A 207 8.80 -3.52 -20.87
CA ALA A 207 7.76 -3.36 -19.84
C ALA A 207 7.07 -4.71 -19.54
N ARG A 208 6.81 -5.50 -20.58
CA ARG A 208 6.15 -6.80 -20.45
C ARG A 208 6.99 -7.80 -19.68
N GLU A 209 8.27 -7.97 -20.04
CA GLU A 209 9.17 -8.90 -19.36
C GLU A 209 9.38 -8.50 -17.89
N MET A 210 9.54 -7.20 -17.62
CA MET A 210 9.65 -6.71 -16.24
C MET A 210 8.40 -7.03 -15.42
N ALA A 211 7.21 -6.80 -15.99
CA ALA A 211 5.96 -7.11 -15.32
C ALA A 211 5.79 -8.62 -15.08
N ASP A 212 6.13 -9.45 -16.07
CA ASP A 212 6.06 -10.90 -15.95
C ASP A 212 7.02 -11.43 -14.86
N LEU A 213 8.23 -10.84 -14.74
CA LEU A 213 9.20 -11.19 -13.69
C LEU A 213 8.69 -10.86 -12.28
N TRP A 214 8.02 -9.70 -12.12
CA TRP A 214 7.38 -9.36 -10.84
C TRP A 214 6.21 -10.29 -10.53
N ASP A 215 5.32 -10.52 -11.48
CA ASP A 215 4.12 -11.34 -11.29
C ASP A 215 4.45 -12.82 -10.97
N ALA A 216 5.63 -13.29 -11.38
CA ALA A 216 6.11 -14.63 -11.03
C ALA A 216 6.49 -14.77 -9.55
N GLN A 217 6.75 -13.67 -8.85
CA GLN A 217 7.11 -13.70 -7.44
C GLN A 217 5.86 -13.67 -6.57
N GLN A 218 5.77 -14.58 -5.61
CA GLN A 218 4.59 -14.71 -4.76
C GLN A 218 4.98 -14.74 -3.29
N CYS A 219 4.24 -14.01 -2.46
CA CYS A 219 4.30 -14.14 -1.02
C CYS A 219 3.53 -15.38 -0.55
N PRO A 220 3.88 -15.96 0.63
CA PRO A 220 3.13 -17.06 1.20
C PRO A 220 1.70 -16.64 1.54
N ALA A 221 0.75 -17.57 1.49
CA ALA A 221 -0.62 -17.32 1.95
C ALA A 221 -0.74 -17.43 3.48
N LEU A 222 0.17 -18.19 4.10
CA LEU A 222 0.17 -18.47 5.53
C LEU A 222 1.35 -17.79 6.21
N TRP A 223 1.07 -17.18 7.34
CA TRP A 223 2.07 -16.62 8.24
C TRP A 223 2.59 -17.67 9.22
N THR A 224 3.90 -17.76 9.34
CA THR A 224 4.56 -18.51 10.41
C THR A 224 4.97 -17.52 11.49
N LEU A 225 4.47 -17.73 12.72
CA LEU A 225 4.79 -16.86 13.86
C LEU A 225 6.29 -16.64 13.99
N GLN A 226 6.70 -15.39 14.07
CA GLN A 226 8.09 -15.00 14.30
C GLN A 226 8.34 -14.77 15.79
N PRO A 227 9.56 -15.04 16.29
CA PRO A 227 9.92 -14.71 17.65
C PRO A 227 9.73 -13.22 17.91
N ILE A 228 9.12 -12.88 19.04
CA ILE A 228 9.05 -11.49 19.51
C ILE A 228 10.46 -11.11 20.00
N GLN A 229 11.10 -10.17 19.34
CA GLN A 229 12.36 -9.62 19.83
C GLN A 229 12.06 -8.74 21.04
N GLN A 230 12.44 -9.22 22.23
CA GLN A 230 12.48 -8.36 23.41
C GLN A 230 13.56 -7.28 23.15
N GLU A 231 13.17 -6.01 23.22
CA GLU A 231 14.15 -4.92 23.29
C GLU A 231 15.10 -5.25 24.44
N LEU A 232 16.39 -5.44 24.13
CA LEU A 232 17.43 -5.53 25.13
C LEU A 232 17.48 -4.18 25.84
N THR A 233 16.78 -4.05 26.95
CA THR A 233 16.97 -2.93 27.86
C THR A 233 18.47 -2.90 28.21
N PRO A 234 19.16 -1.77 27.99
CA PRO A 234 20.56 -1.66 28.40
C PRO A 234 20.62 -1.96 29.89
N SER A 235 21.35 -3.00 30.27
CA SER A 235 21.60 -3.30 31.69
C SER A 235 22.23 -2.07 32.31
N ALA A 236 21.53 -1.47 33.28
CA ALA A 236 22.10 -0.43 34.12
C ALA A 236 23.39 -0.97 34.71
N SER A 237 24.51 -0.47 34.21
CA SER A 237 25.82 -0.76 34.81
C SER A 237 25.78 -0.22 36.22
N SER A 238 25.69 -1.13 37.20
CA SER A 238 25.89 -0.83 38.60
C SER A 238 27.33 -0.34 38.77
N GLY A 239 27.53 0.97 38.70
CA GLY A 239 28.76 1.60 39.19
C GLY A 239 28.81 1.40 40.67
N ARG A 240 29.63 0.42 41.13
CA ARG A 240 30.13 0.40 42.50
C ARG A 240 31.24 1.44 42.53
N GLY A 241 30.97 2.54 43.20
CA GLY A 241 32.02 3.42 43.67
C GLY A 241 32.81 2.76 44.79
N GLU A 242 34.09 2.85 44.68
CA GLU A 242 35.02 2.96 45.82
C GLU A 242 35.57 4.38 45.85
#